data_e48b24ae5411a58047ac3664cbcd4ed2
#
_entry.id   e48b24ae5411a58047ac3664cbcd4ed2
#
_cell.length_a   1.000
_cell.length_b   1.000
_cell.length_c   1.000
_cell.angle_alpha   90.00
_cell.angle_beta   90.00
_cell.angle_gamma   90.00
#
_symmetry.space_group_name_H-M   'P 1'
#
loop_
_entity.id
_entity.type
_entity.pdbx_description
1 polymer ?
#
loop_
_entity_poly.entity_id
_entity_poly.type
_entity_poly.pdbx_seq_one_letter_code
_entity_poly.pdbx_strand_id
1 'polypeptide(L)'
;MQRIANLLVIKNNQVLLLKKPRRGWYVAPGGKMESGESVYESAVREFTEETGTIPVAPHLKGLFTMVIKDEADETILDEWMLYTFVAHDLVGTPFETTAEGELGWHPVESLKTLPMAEGDRTNLIFAVTEIGLQYGTFYYTKQFKLLNEEIQKSMEGDVH
;
A
#
# COMPACT_ATOMS: atom_id res chain seq x y z
N MET A 1 -6.60 13.83 -10.94
CA MET A 1 -5.82 13.23 -9.83
C MET A 1 -5.76 11.72 -10.01
N GLN A 2 -4.57 11.16 -9.92
CA GLN A 2 -4.36 9.73 -10.03
C GLN A 2 -4.83 9.00 -8.77
N ARG A 3 -5.41 7.82 -8.94
CA ARG A 3 -5.86 6.96 -7.85
C ARG A 3 -5.16 5.62 -7.97
N ILE A 4 -4.55 5.19 -6.87
CA ILE A 4 -3.81 3.92 -6.80
C ILE A 4 -4.46 3.06 -5.73
N ALA A 5 -4.63 1.77 -6.03
CA ALA A 5 -5.12 0.80 -5.07
C ALA A 5 -4.09 -0.33 -4.94
N ASN A 6 -3.76 -0.69 -3.71
CA ASN A 6 -2.88 -1.83 -3.44
C ASN A 6 -3.52 -2.75 -2.41
N LEU A 7 -2.94 -3.95 -2.27
CA LEU A 7 -3.52 -4.97 -1.42
C LEU A 7 -2.41 -5.80 -0.77
N LEU A 8 -2.47 -5.88 0.55
CA LEU A 8 -1.53 -6.65 1.36
C LEU A 8 -2.21 -7.93 1.83
N VAL A 9 -1.65 -9.09 1.51
CA VAL A 9 -2.09 -10.35 2.09
C VAL A 9 -1.19 -10.67 3.28
N ILE A 10 -1.83 -10.91 4.43
CA ILE A 10 -1.19 -11.29 5.69
C ILE A 10 -1.59 -12.73 5.97
N LYS A 11 -0.63 -13.64 5.95
CA LYS A 11 -0.90 -15.07 6.15
C LYS A 11 0.27 -15.73 6.85
N ASN A 12 0.00 -16.54 7.87
CA ASN A 12 1.03 -17.26 8.62
C ASN A 12 2.13 -16.33 9.16
N ASN A 13 1.73 -15.17 9.65
CA ASN A 13 2.63 -14.13 10.18
C ASN A 13 3.62 -13.60 9.14
N GLN A 14 3.25 -13.68 7.87
CA GLN A 14 4.02 -13.16 6.74
C GLN A 14 3.16 -12.27 5.87
N VAL A 15 3.81 -11.38 5.12
CA VAL A 15 3.17 -10.49 4.16
C VAL A 15 3.74 -10.73 2.77
N LEU A 16 2.89 -10.66 1.76
CA LEU A 16 3.31 -10.81 0.37
C LEU A 16 3.67 -9.43 -0.19
N LEU A 17 4.95 -9.24 -0.50
CA LEU A 17 5.46 -7.97 -1.00
C LEU A 17 6.13 -8.13 -2.35
N LEU A 18 6.13 -7.04 -3.09
CA LEU A 18 6.80 -6.91 -4.39
C LEU A 18 8.03 -6.02 -4.19
N LYS A 19 9.20 -6.53 -4.57
CA LYS A 19 10.44 -5.75 -4.58
C LYS A 19 10.61 -5.13 -5.94
N LYS A 20 10.54 -3.79 -6.02
CA LYS A 20 10.75 -3.06 -7.26
C LYS A 20 12.21 -3.11 -7.66
N PRO A 21 12.54 -3.34 -8.95
CA PRO A 21 13.93 -3.34 -9.40
C PRO A 21 14.57 -1.96 -9.25
N ARG A 22 13.80 -0.90 -9.46
CA ARG A 22 14.27 0.48 -9.24
C ARG A 22 14.24 0.80 -7.76
N ARG A 23 15.36 1.24 -7.19
CA ARG A 23 15.57 1.55 -5.77
C ARG A 23 15.60 0.33 -4.84
N GLY A 24 15.16 -0.84 -5.28
CA GLY A 24 15.06 -2.02 -4.42
C GLY A 24 14.01 -1.88 -3.32
N TRP A 25 13.02 -1.00 -3.49
CA TRP A 25 11.96 -0.77 -2.51
C TRP A 25 10.89 -1.85 -2.58
N TYR A 26 10.39 -2.22 -1.42
CA TYR A 26 9.29 -3.17 -1.29
C TYR A 26 7.96 -2.43 -1.21
N VAL A 27 6.95 -2.95 -1.86
CA VAL A 27 5.60 -2.39 -1.89
C VAL A 27 4.57 -3.52 -1.81
N ALA A 28 3.36 -3.19 -1.38
CA ALA A 28 2.23 -4.09 -1.56
C ALA A 28 1.83 -4.08 -3.03
N PRO A 29 1.49 -5.24 -3.63
CA PRO A 29 1.04 -5.30 -5.02
C PRO A 29 -0.14 -4.36 -5.28
N GLY A 30 -0.11 -3.63 -6.38
CA GLY A 30 -1.15 -2.67 -6.72
C GLY A 30 -0.81 -1.86 -7.95
N GLY A 31 -1.67 -0.92 -8.28
CA GLY A 31 -1.47 -0.06 -9.44
C GLY A 31 -2.57 0.95 -9.62
N LYS A 32 -2.57 1.59 -10.78
CA LYS A 32 -3.50 2.67 -11.11
C LYS A 32 -4.91 2.13 -11.35
N MET A 33 -5.88 2.81 -10.79
CA MET A 33 -7.29 2.52 -11.06
C MET A 33 -7.62 2.88 -12.50
N GLU A 34 -8.44 2.05 -13.13
CA GLU A 34 -9.01 2.33 -14.44
C GLU A 34 -10.32 3.09 -14.27
N SER A 35 -10.68 3.85 -15.31
CA SER A 35 -11.94 4.58 -15.32
C SER A 35 -13.12 3.64 -15.17
N GLY A 36 -14.01 3.94 -14.25
CA GLY A 36 -15.21 3.13 -14.00
C GLY A 36 -15.04 2.00 -13.00
N GLU A 37 -13.81 1.71 -12.56
CA GLU A 37 -13.58 0.74 -11.49
C GLU A 37 -13.89 1.34 -10.12
N SER A 38 -14.41 0.51 -9.20
CA SER A 38 -14.40 0.83 -7.79
C SER A 38 -12.99 0.63 -7.23
N VAL A 39 -12.69 1.22 -6.08
CA VAL A 39 -11.38 1.00 -5.43
C VAL A 39 -11.17 -0.48 -5.09
N TYR A 40 -12.23 -1.18 -4.70
CA TYR A 40 -12.19 -2.62 -4.43
C TYR A 40 -11.84 -3.42 -5.69
N GLU A 41 -12.55 -3.17 -6.79
CA GLU A 41 -12.31 -3.86 -8.06
C GLU A 41 -10.87 -3.64 -8.56
N SER A 42 -10.38 -2.40 -8.44
CA SER A 42 -9.03 -2.07 -8.85
C SER A 42 -7.97 -2.80 -8.01
N ALA A 43 -8.15 -2.82 -6.69
CA ALA A 43 -7.23 -3.53 -5.80
C ALA A 43 -7.15 -5.02 -6.13
N VAL A 44 -8.29 -5.66 -6.33
CA VAL A 44 -8.35 -7.09 -6.66
C VAL A 44 -7.74 -7.36 -8.04
N ARG A 45 -8.08 -6.56 -9.05
CA ARG A 45 -7.55 -6.73 -10.41
C ARG A 45 -6.03 -6.58 -10.44
N GLU A 46 -5.51 -5.51 -9.88
CA GLU A 46 -4.06 -5.26 -9.87
C GLU A 46 -3.31 -6.34 -9.09
N PHE A 47 -3.84 -6.75 -7.93
CA PHE A 47 -3.25 -7.82 -7.15
C PHE A 47 -3.21 -9.13 -7.95
N THR A 48 -4.31 -9.48 -8.61
CA THR A 48 -4.42 -10.71 -9.40
C THR A 48 -3.47 -10.68 -10.60
N GLU A 49 -3.39 -9.55 -11.30
CA GLU A 49 -2.47 -9.40 -12.42
C GLU A 49 -1.01 -9.54 -11.99
N GLU A 50 -0.64 -8.94 -10.87
CA GLU A 50 0.75 -8.96 -10.40
C GLU A 50 1.16 -10.26 -9.72
N THR A 51 0.26 -10.93 -9.04
CA THR A 51 0.60 -12.11 -8.23
C THR A 51 0.17 -13.44 -8.85
N GLY A 52 -0.80 -13.42 -9.76
CA GLY A 52 -1.40 -14.63 -10.30
C GLY A 52 -2.34 -15.33 -9.33
N THR A 53 -2.76 -14.66 -8.27
CA THR A 53 -3.62 -15.22 -7.23
C THR A 53 -4.85 -14.36 -7.01
N ILE A 54 -5.84 -14.90 -6.31
CA ILE A 54 -7.09 -14.22 -5.99
C ILE A 54 -7.13 -13.98 -4.47
N PRO A 55 -7.21 -12.72 -4.01
CA PRO A 55 -7.31 -12.46 -2.58
C PRO A 55 -8.69 -12.84 -2.05
N VAL A 56 -8.74 -13.32 -0.81
CA VAL A 56 -9.99 -13.75 -0.16
C VAL A 56 -10.51 -12.65 0.76
N ALA A 57 -11.72 -12.16 0.47
CA ALA A 57 -12.44 -11.19 1.30
C ALA A 57 -11.59 -9.97 1.71
N PRO A 58 -10.98 -9.26 0.75
CA PRO A 58 -10.20 -8.07 1.09
C PRO A 58 -11.10 -6.94 1.63
N HIS A 59 -10.54 -6.15 2.54
CA HIS A 59 -11.24 -5.00 3.11
C HIS A 59 -10.32 -3.78 3.15
N LEU A 60 -10.92 -2.60 3.09
CA LEU A 60 -10.18 -1.34 3.11
C LEU A 60 -9.54 -1.12 4.49
N LYS A 61 -8.25 -0.80 4.51
CA LYS A 61 -7.48 -0.61 5.73
C LYS A 61 -6.78 0.74 5.80
N GLY A 62 -6.44 1.32 4.67
CA GLY A 62 -5.76 2.61 4.60
C GLY A 62 -6.28 3.47 3.46
N LEU A 63 -6.33 4.78 3.69
CA LEU A 63 -6.77 5.75 2.70
C LEU A 63 -5.93 7.01 2.85
N PHE A 64 -5.06 7.30 1.88
CA PHE A 64 -4.10 8.37 2.02
C PHE A 64 -4.08 9.31 0.82
N THR A 65 -3.85 10.58 1.12
CA THR A 65 -3.45 11.57 0.14
C THR A 65 -1.92 11.63 0.14
N MET A 66 -1.32 11.41 -1.01
CA MET A 66 0.13 11.45 -1.19
C MET A 66 0.48 12.75 -1.88
N VAL A 67 1.36 13.55 -1.29
CA VAL A 67 1.71 14.89 -1.79
C VAL A 67 3.22 15.00 -1.95
N ILE A 68 3.64 15.44 -3.14
CA ILE A 68 5.03 15.82 -3.38
C ILE A 68 5.13 17.33 -3.30
N LYS A 69 6.00 17.83 -2.43
CA LYS A 69 6.24 19.26 -2.25
C LYS A 69 7.64 19.65 -2.69
N ASP A 70 7.77 20.87 -3.18
CA ASP A 70 9.07 21.52 -3.32
C ASP A 70 9.58 21.93 -1.93
N GLU A 71 10.81 21.57 -1.61
CA GLU A 71 11.40 21.87 -0.29
C GLU A 71 11.60 23.36 -0.05
N ALA A 72 11.84 24.13 -1.12
CA ALA A 72 12.20 25.55 -1.02
C ALA A 72 10.99 26.43 -0.74
N ASP A 73 9.86 26.21 -1.43
CA ASP A 73 8.72 27.12 -1.35
C ASP A 73 7.40 26.43 -0.95
N GLU A 74 7.45 25.15 -0.63
CA GLU A 74 6.30 24.32 -0.23
C GLU A 74 5.21 24.20 -1.30
N THR A 75 5.53 24.50 -2.55
CA THR A 75 4.60 24.32 -3.67
C THR A 75 4.30 22.84 -3.84
N ILE A 76 3.03 22.50 -4.04
CA ILE A 76 2.59 21.14 -4.36
C ILE A 76 2.94 20.85 -5.81
N LEU A 77 3.81 19.86 -6.03
CA LEU A 77 4.30 19.48 -7.35
C LEU A 77 3.50 18.32 -7.95
N ASP A 78 2.99 17.43 -7.11
CA ASP A 78 2.20 16.28 -7.53
C ASP A 78 1.35 15.79 -6.37
N GLU A 79 0.26 15.10 -6.69
CA GLU A 79 -0.67 14.61 -5.69
C GLU A 79 -1.42 13.41 -6.24
N TRP A 80 -1.57 12.35 -5.42
CA TRP A 80 -2.39 11.19 -5.79
C TRP A 80 -3.02 10.58 -4.55
N MET A 81 -4.01 9.71 -4.78
CA MET A 81 -4.69 8.97 -3.71
C MET A 81 -4.20 7.53 -3.68
N LEU A 82 -4.05 6.98 -2.47
CA LEU A 82 -3.70 5.60 -2.24
C LEU A 82 -4.77 4.93 -1.38
N TYR A 83 -5.32 3.83 -1.88
CA TYR A 83 -6.29 2.98 -1.18
C TYR A 83 -5.64 1.64 -0.90
N THR A 84 -5.48 1.28 0.38
CA THR A 84 -4.82 0.04 0.76
C THR A 84 -5.83 -0.93 1.36
N PHE A 85 -5.92 -2.10 0.73
CA PHE A 85 -6.74 -3.21 1.19
C PHE A 85 -5.88 -4.27 1.88
N VAL A 86 -6.50 -5.04 2.76
CA VAL A 86 -5.88 -6.17 3.45
C VAL A 86 -6.75 -7.41 3.26
N ALA A 87 -6.11 -8.54 3.01
CA ALA A 87 -6.74 -9.85 3.03
C ALA A 87 -5.89 -10.79 3.87
N HIS A 88 -6.51 -11.84 4.41
CA HIS A 88 -5.80 -12.81 5.27
C HIS A 88 -5.62 -14.16 4.60
N ASP A 89 -6.00 -14.28 3.34
CA ASP A 89 -5.79 -15.48 2.54
C ASP A 89 -5.83 -15.13 1.06
N LEU A 90 -5.36 -16.06 0.23
CA LEU A 90 -5.44 -16.00 -1.22
C LEU A 90 -5.62 -17.40 -1.78
N VAL A 91 -6.12 -17.47 -3.02
CA VAL A 91 -6.27 -18.73 -3.75
C VAL A 91 -5.23 -18.76 -4.85
N GLY A 92 -4.43 -19.82 -4.87
CA GLY A 92 -3.35 -20.01 -5.85
C GLY A 92 -1.97 -19.86 -5.24
N THR A 93 -0.96 -19.98 -6.08
CA THR A 93 0.44 -19.82 -5.70
C THR A 93 0.99 -18.58 -6.38
N PRO A 94 1.51 -17.59 -5.61
CA PRO A 94 2.04 -16.38 -6.21
C PRO A 94 3.20 -16.66 -7.19
N PHE A 95 3.28 -15.86 -8.24
CA PHE A 95 4.46 -15.84 -9.11
C PHE A 95 5.70 -15.49 -8.27
N GLU A 96 6.86 -15.98 -8.68
CA GLU A 96 8.12 -15.59 -8.05
C GLU A 96 8.61 -14.24 -8.59
N THR A 97 8.40 -14.01 -9.88
CA THR A 97 8.78 -12.77 -10.56
C THR A 97 7.67 -12.31 -11.48
N THR A 98 7.58 -10.99 -11.68
CA THR A 98 6.67 -10.36 -12.62
C THR A 98 7.42 -9.29 -13.40
N ALA A 99 6.76 -8.67 -14.39
CA ALA A 99 7.33 -7.52 -15.08
C ALA A 99 7.63 -6.35 -14.11
N GLU A 100 6.96 -6.30 -12.95
CA GLU A 100 7.10 -5.23 -11.97
C GLU A 100 8.19 -5.48 -10.93
N GLY A 101 8.66 -6.72 -10.79
CA GLY A 101 9.70 -7.06 -9.83
C GLY A 101 9.59 -8.47 -9.27
N GLU A 102 10.16 -8.67 -8.09
CA GLU A 102 10.21 -9.97 -7.42
C GLU A 102 9.17 -10.03 -6.29
N LEU A 103 8.38 -11.09 -6.29
CA LEU A 103 7.40 -11.36 -5.23
C LEU A 103 7.99 -12.28 -4.18
N GLY A 104 7.64 -12.05 -2.92
CA GLY A 104 8.04 -12.93 -1.84
C GLY A 104 7.24 -12.72 -0.58
N TRP A 105 7.20 -13.77 0.22
CA TRP A 105 6.64 -13.72 1.57
C TRP A 105 7.73 -13.27 2.53
N HIS A 106 7.41 -12.28 3.35
CA HIS A 106 8.34 -11.73 4.33
C HIS A 106 7.69 -11.75 5.72
N PRO A 107 8.44 -12.01 6.79
CA PRO A 107 7.87 -11.91 8.13
C PRO A 107 7.28 -10.51 8.37
N VAL A 108 6.16 -10.41 9.06
CA VAL A 108 5.56 -9.11 9.37
C VAL A 108 6.54 -8.19 10.10
N GLU A 109 7.44 -8.74 10.91
CA GLU A 109 8.47 -7.98 11.61
C GLU A 109 9.41 -7.23 10.64
N SER A 110 9.63 -7.76 9.45
CA SER A 110 10.54 -7.17 8.48
C SER A 110 10.02 -5.85 7.91
N LEU A 111 8.73 -5.52 8.08
CA LEU A 111 8.20 -4.22 7.68
C LEU A 111 8.89 -3.05 8.37
N LYS A 112 9.52 -3.29 9.52
CA LYS A 112 10.26 -2.26 10.26
C LYS A 112 11.59 -1.89 9.61
N THR A 113 12.16 -2.78 8.81
CA THR A 113 13.53 -2.63 8.29
C THR A 113 13.68 -2.76 6.79
N LEU A 114 12.73 -3.38 6.08
CA LEU A 114 12.81 -3.48 4.62
C LEU A 114 12.83 -2.10 3.97
N PRO A 115 13.64 -1.91 2.91
CA PRO A 115 13.65 -0.63 2.20
C PRO A 115 12.28 -0.31 1.59
N MET A 116 11.71 0.84 1.94
CA MET A 116 10.44 1.31 1.38
C MET A 116 10.26 2.80 1.69
N ALA A 117 9.30 3.43 1.03
CA ALA A 117 8.91 4.79 1.37
C ALA A 117 8.38 4.83 2.80
N GLU A 118 8.71 5.85 3.58
CA GLU A 118 8.36 5.90 5.01
C GLU A 118 6.85 5.98 5.25
N GLY A 119 6.09 6.61 4.37
CA GLY A 119 4.62 6.59 4.45
C GLY A 119 4.06 5.19 4.22
N ASP A 120 4.64 4.41 3.30
CA ASP A 120 4.25 3.02 3.08
C ASP A 120 4.56 2.19 4.32
N ARG A 121 5.69 2.43 4.97
CA ARG A 121 6.04 1.76 6.23
C ARG A 121 4.97 2.00 7.30
N THR A 122 4.59 3.25 7.51
CA THR A 122 3.53 3.62 8.46
C THR A 122 2.22 2.91 8.11
N ASN A 123 1.84 2.95 6.84
CA ASN A 123 0.62 2.33 6.33
C ASN A 123 0.61 0.81 6.57
N LEU A 124 1.67 0.13 6.14
CA LEU A 124 1.71 -1.34 6.21
C LEU A 124 1.88 -1.86 7.64
N ILE A 125 2.64 -1.17 8.49
CA ILE A 125 2.74 -1.55 9.90
C ILE A 125 1.37 -1.44 10.58
N PHE A 126 0.63 -0.35 10.35
CA PHE A 126 -0.72 -0.23 10.85
C PHE A 126 -1.60 -1.38 10.37
N ALA A 127 -1.50 -1.70 9.08
CA ALA A 127 -2.31 -2.75 8.46
C ALA A 127 -2.14 -4.12 9.14
N VAL A 128 -0.94 -4.43 9.64
CA VAL A 128 -0.66 -5.73 10.28
C VAL A 128 -0.82 -5.72 11.79
N THR A 129 -0.80 -4.56 12.45
CA THR A 129 -0.77 -4.48 13.92
C THR A 129 -2.04 -3.92 14.54
N GLU A 130 -2.82 -3.14 13.79
CA GLU A 130 -3.93 -2.38 14.36
C GLU A 130 -5.27 -2.78 13.74
N ILE A 131 -6.34 -2.56 14.49
CA ILE A 131 -7.71 -2.68 13.98
C ILE A 131 -8.20 -1.31 13.53
N GLY A 132 -9.24 -1.30 12.69
CA GLY A 132 -9.81 -0.07 12.18
C GLY A 132 -9.17 0.42 10.91
N LEU A 133 -9.46 1.65 10.55
CA LEU A 133 -9.01 2.31 9.34
C LEU A 133 -8.03 3.42 9.69
N GLN A 134 -6.91 3.49 8.98
CA GLN A 134 -6.00 4.62 9.05
C GLN A 134 -6.16 5.47 7.80
N TYR A 135 -6.19 6.78 7.97
CA TYR A 135 -6.28 7.71 6.83
C TYR A 135 -5.51 8.99 7.16
N GLY A 136 -5.15 9.71 6.13
CA GLY A 136 -4.37 10.94 6.31
C GLY A 136 -3.61 11.34 5.08
N THR A 137 -2.54 12.11 5.30
CA THR A 137 -1.71 12.68 4.25
C THR A 137 -0.24 12.44 4.55
N PHE A 138 0.50 12.04 3.52
CA PHE A 138 1.97 11.98 3.56
C PHE A 138 2.55 13.04 2.63
N TYR A 139 3.45 13.84 3.15
CA TYR A 139 4.14 14.89 2.40
C TYR A 139 5.58 14.48 2.16
N TYR A 140 5.99 14.41 0.88
CA TYR A 140 7.31 13.97 0.47
C TYR A 140 8.03 15.03 -0.35
N THR A 141 9.36 14.96 -0.38
CA THR A 141 10.17 15.64 -1.39
C THR A 141 10.09 14.91 -2.73
N LYS A 142 10.66 15.50 -3.79
CA LYS A 142 10.80 14.85 -5.10
C LYS A 142 11.55 13.52 -5.04
N GLN A 143 12.44 13.35 -4.05
CA GLN A 143 13.23 12.13 -3.87
C GLN A 143 12.54 11.14 -2.92
N PHE A 144 11.28 11.39 -2.58
CA PHE A 144 10.50 10.55 -1.66
C PHE A 144 11.06 10.49 -0.24
N LYS A 145 11.66 11.59 0.20
CA LYS A 145 11.99 11.77 1.61
C LYS A 145 10.75 12.33 2.31
N LEU A 146 10.31 11.68 3.38
CA LEU A 146 9.14 12.13 4.14
C LEU A 146 9.43 13.44 4.86
N LEU A 147 8.63 14.47 4.58
CA LEU A 147 8.72 15.77 5.23
C LEU A 147 7.81 15.85 6.45
N ASN A 148 6.61 15.34 6.33
CA ASN A 148 5.60 15.41 7.37
C ASN A 148 4.49 14.41 7.09
N GLU A 149 3.73 14.05 8.12
CA GLU A 149 2.54 13.23 7.98
C GLU A 149 1.44 13.74 8.91
N GLU A 150 0.21 13.63 8.45
CA GLU A 150 -0.98 13.93 9.24
C GLU A 150 -1.86 12.69 9.22
N ILE A 151 -1.98 12.02 10.36
CA ILE A 151 -2.62 10.70 10.43
C ILE A 151 -3.84 10.76 11.34
N GLN A 152 -4.94 10.20 10.87
CA GLN A 152 -6.15 9.95 11.63
C GLN A 152 -6.43 8.45 11.64
N LYS A 153 -7.16 7.98 12.64
CA LYS A 153 -7.51 6.57 12.79
C LYS A 153 -8.94 6.45 13.25
N SER A 154 -9.69 5.53 12.65
CA SER A 154 -10.91 5.05 13.28
C SER A 154 -10.52 3.94 14.25
N MET A 155 -11.25 3.84 15.36
CA MET A 155 -11.05 2.78 16.34
C MET A 155 -12.19 1.78 16.24
N GLU A 156 -11.94 0.54 16.71
CA GLU A 156 -13.01 -0.44 16.82
C GLU A 156 -14.11 0.13 17.70
N GLY A 157 -15.35 0.06 17.23
CA GLY A 157 -16.48 0.62 17.96
C GLY A 157 -16.79 2.07 17.65
N ASP A 158 -16.00 2.76 16.85
CA ASP A 158 -16.32 4.07 16.32
C ASP A 158 -17.41 3.93 15.25
N VAL A 159 -18.63 3.96 15.70
CA VAL A 159 -19.81 3.83 14.84
C VAL A 159 -20.60 5.12 14.90
N HIS A 160 -20.63 5.84 13.82
CA HIS A 160 -21.31 7.13 13.74
C HIS A 160 -22.21 7.23 12.56
#